data_2166ae736fe0cffddd92b02d9f5024d2
#
_entry.id   2166ae736fe0cffddd92b02d9f5024d2
#
_cell.length_a   1.000
_cell.length_b   1.000
_cell.length_c   1.000
_cell.angle_alpha   90.00
_cell.angle_beta   90.00
_cell.angle_gamma   90.00
#
_symmetry.space_group_name_H-M   'P 1'
#
loop_
_entity.id
_entity.type
_entity.pdbx_description
1 polymer ?
#
loop_
_entity_poly.entity_id
_entity_poly.type
_entity_poly.pdbx_seq_one_letter_code
_entity_poly.pdbx_strand_id
1 'polypeptide(L)'
;MQLLKPEFNTLEDLFWDQVKDIYDAEQRLTDALPKMADAANDPVLKGAFREHLEQTRQHVQRLEQIFRSAGKEPERETCDGIKGLLKEGEDMIGAKGDQDTCDAGLIAAAQRVEHYEMAVYGTIRNYAQSLGRNEFADLLQRTLNEEGEADKKLTKIAERKVNPKAATAAH
;
A
#
# COMPACT_ATOMS: atom_id res chain seq x y z
N MET A 1 10.44 -28.12 -10.85
CA MET A 1 11.55 -27.22 -10.47
C MET A 1 11.29 -26.81 -9.03
N GLN A 2 12.10 -27.31 -8.09
CA GLN A 2 11.95 -27.00 -6.69
C GLN A 2 12.41 -25.55 -6.53
N LEU A 3 11.48 -24.65 -6.20
CA LEU A 3 11.82 -23.27 -5.87
C LEU A 3 12.78 -23.33 -4.66
N LEU A 4 13.98 -22.80 -4.84
CA LEU A 4 14.93 -22.64 -3.74
C LEU A 4 14.24 -21.72 -2.73
N LYS A 5 14.12 -22.20 -1.49
CA LYS A 5 13.61 -21.36 -0.40
C LYS A 5 14.60 -20.24 -0.10
N PRO A 6 14.13 -19.02 0.20
CA PRO A 6 15.03 -17.96 0.61
C PRO A 6 15.83 -18.39 1.86
N GLU A 7 17.10 -18.00 1.92
CA GLU A 7 17.98 -18.26 3.05
C GLU A 7 18.40 -16.92 3.66
N PHE A 8 18.06 -16.71 4.92
CA PHE A 8 18.42 -15.52 5.68
C PHE A 8 19.35 -15.88 6.81
N ASN A 9 20.60 -15.44 6.75
CA ASN A 9 21.61 -15.70 7.77
C ASN A 9 21.70 -14.55 8.78
N THR A 10 21.24 -13.36 8.41
CA THR A 10 21.31 -12.14 9.22
C THR A 10 20.00 -11.37 9.17
N LEU A 11 19.78 -10.50 10.17
CA LEU A 11 18.66 -9.56 10.15
C LEU A 11 18.79 -8.56 8.98
N GLU A 12 20.02 -8.29 8.54
CA GLU A 12 20.27 -7.43 7.38
C GLU A 12 19.79 -8.08 6.08
N ASP A 13 20.00 -9.39 5.91
CA ASP A 13 19.48 -10.12 4.73
C ASP A 13 17.96 -10.01 4.67
N LEU A 14 17.29 -10.23 5.79
CA LEU A 14 15.83 -10.13 5.89
C LEU A 14 15.35 -8.68 5.68
N PHE A 15 16.07 -7.68 6.22
CA PHE A 15 15.74 -6.28 5.99
C PHE A 15 15.74 -5.93 4.50
N TRP A 16 16.80 -6.31 3.77
CA TRP A 16 16.88 -6.02 2.34
C TRP A 16 15.88 -6.79 1.49
N ASP A 17 15.59 -8.02 1.84
CA ASP A 17 14.51 -8.81 1.21
C ASP A 17 13.18 -8.07 1.32
N GLN A 18 12.81 -7.65 2.52
CA GLN A 18 11.55 -6.95 2.77
C GLN A 18 11.51 -5.54 2.15
N VAL A 19 12.65 -4.84 2.07
CA VAL A 19 12.73 -3.53 1.37
C VAL A 19 12.53 -3.70 -0.14
N LYS A 20 13.06 -4.75 -0.76
CA LYS A 20 12.83 -5.07 -2.18
C LYS A 20 11.38 -5.45 -2.45
N ASP A 21 10.77 -6.24 -1.55
CA ASP A 21 9.37 -6.66 -1.63
C ASP A 21 8.43 -5.45 -1.56
N ILE A 22 8.58 -4.58 -0.57
CA ILE A 22 7.73 -3.39 -0.45
C ILE A 22 7.99 -2.38 -1.57
N TYR A 23 9.21 -2.30 -2.10
CA TYR A 23 9.50 -1.47 -3.27
C TYR A 23 8.75 -1.95 -4.53
N ASP A 24 8.61 -3.26 -4.73
CA ASP A 24 7.76 -3.84 -5.78
C ASP A 24 6.29 -3.51 -5.54
N ALA A 25 5.83 -3.59 -4.28
CA ALA A 25 4.45 -3.26 -3.91
C ALA A 25 4.10 -1.81 -4.26
N GLU A 26 4.91 -0.85 -3.83
CA GLU A 26 4.71 0.59 -4.11
C GLU A 26 4.69 0.90 -5.61
N GLN A 27 5.60 0.30 -6.37
CA GLN A 27 5.63 0.46 -7.83
C GLN A 27 4.33 -0.04 -8.48
N ARG A 28 3.77 -1.16 -8.01
CA ARG A 28 2.49 -1.68 -8.50
C ARG A 28 1.32 -0.78 -8.11
N LEU A 29 1.37 -0.20 -6.93
CA LEU A 29 0.34 0.73 -6.44
C LEU A 29 0.30 2.03 -7.25
N THR A 30 1.43 2.52 -7.75
CA THR A 30 1.42 3.68 -8.67
C THR A 30 0.63 3.41 -9.95
N ASP A 31 0.51 2.14 -10.38
CA ASP A 31 -0.28 1.74 -11.54
C ASP A 31 -1.74 1.40 -11.19
N ALA A 32 -2.00 0.98 -9.95
CA ALA A 32 -3.33 0.57 -9.51
C ALA A 32 -4.20 1.74 -9.04
N LEU A 33 -3.63 2.68 -8.28
CA LEU A 33 -4.36 3.81 -7.70
C LEU A 33 -5.08 4.70 -8.73
N PRO A 34 -4.51 5.00 -9.92
CA PRO A 34 -5.25 5.70 -10.96
C PRO A 34 -6.52 4.97 -11.39
N LYS A 35 -6.47 3.65 -11.53
CA LYS A 35 -7.61 2.82 -11.92
C LYS A 35 -8.70 2.85 -10.84
N MET A 36 -8.31 2.78 -9.57
CA MET A 36 -9.23 2.89 -8.44
C MET A 36 -9.88 4.28 -8.39
N ALA A 37 -9.11 5.35 -8.62
CA ALA A 37 -9.63 6.71 -8.69
C ALA A 37 -10.64 6.87 -9.82
N ASP A 38 -10.38 6.28 -10.99
CA ASP A 38 -11.30 6.38 -12.13
C ASP A 38 -12.57 5.54 -11.93
N ALA A 39 -12.48 4.42 -11.22
CA ALA A 39 -13.63 3.57 -10.88
C ALA A 39 -14.52 4.16 -9.78
N ALA A 40 -13.97 4.95 -8.87
CA ALA A 40 -14.71 5.55 -7.77
C ALA A 40 -15.78 6.52 -8.28
N ASN A 41 -17.01 6.40 -7.75
CA ASN A 41 -18.12 7.28 -8.06
C ASN A 41 -18.16 8.52 -7.14
N ASP A 42 -17.94 8.34 -5.84
CA ASP A 42 -17.91 9.47 -4.88
C ASP A 42 -16.68 10.36 -5.15
N PRO A 43 -16.87 11.68 -5.37
CA PRO A 43 -15.76 12.58 -5.72
C PRO A 43 -14.74 12.75 -4.59
N VAL A 44 -15.12 12.52 -3.33
CA VAL A 44 -14.19 12.59 -2.20
C VAL A 44 -13.33 11.35 -2.15
N LEU A 45 -13.90 10.17 -2.41
CA LEU A 45 -13.16 8.91 -2.54
C LEU A 45 -12.18 8.97 -3.73
N LYS A 46 -12.64 9.45 -4.88
CA LYS A 46 -11.80 9.69 -6.06
C LYS A 46 -10.62 10.61 -5.74
N GLY A 47 -10.89 11.70 -5.04
CA GLY A 47 -9.86 12.64 -4.59
C GLY A 47 -8.86 12.00 -3.62
N ALA A 48 -9.33 11.15 -2.69
CA ALA A 48 -8.49 10.43 -1.75
C ALA A 48 -7.51 9.49 -2.45
N PHE A 49 -7.96 8.71 -3.44
CA PHE A 49 -7.06 7.83 -4.22
C PHE A 49 -6.02 8.62 -5.04
N ARG A 50 -6.40 9.78 -5.60
CA ARG A 50 -5.43 10.64 -6.32
C ARG A 50 -4.38 11.25 -5.41
N GLU A 51 -4.78 11.69 -4.22
CA GLU A 51 -3.85 12.21 -3.22
C GLU A 51 -2.91 11.11 -2.73
N HIS A 52 -3.44 9.92 -2.47
CA HIS A 52 -2.64 8.78 -2.04
C HIS A 52 -1.64 8.35 -3.13
N LEU A 53 -2.00 8.42 -4.41
CA LEU A 53 -1.06 8.20 -5.52
C LEU A 53 0.18 9.11 -5.43
N GLU A 54 -0.01 10.39 -5.09
CA GLU A 54 1.13 11.30 -4.93
C GLU A 54 1.99 10.94 -3.71
N GLN A 55 1.38 10.46 -2.63
CA GLN A 55 2.08 9.93 -1.46
C GLN A 55 2.87 8.66 -1.81
N THR A 56 2.26 7.70 -2.49
CA THR A 56 2.90 6.47 -2.97
C THR A 56 4.14 6.75 -3.84
N ARG A 57 4.09 7.75 -4.72
CA ARG A 57 5.27 8.20 -5.47
C ARG A 57 6.39 8.70 -4.57
N GLN A 58 6.05 9.36 -3.46
CA GLN A 58 7.05 9.79 -2.47
C GLN A 58 7.59 8.59 -1.67
N HIS A 59 6.77 7.57 -1.39
CA HIS A 59 7.20 6.33 -0.76
C HIS A 59 8.25 5.61 -1.61
N VAL A 60 7.99 5.48 -2.92
CA VAL A 60 8.96 4.97 -3.90
C VAL A 60 10.29 5.73 -3.81
N GLN A 61 10.25 7.06 -3.83
CA GLN A 61 11.46 7.90 -3.75
C GLN A 61 12.22 7.70 -2.44
N ARG A 62 11.53 7.55 -1.30
CA ARG A 62 12.15 7.28 0.00
C ARG A 62 12.84 5.91 0.03
N LEU A 63 12.23 4.88 -0.54
CA LEU A 63 12.84 3.56 -0.66
C LEU A 63 14.08 3.62 -1.55
N GLU A 64 14.01 4.32 -2.69
CA GLU A 64 15.19 4.56 -3.55
C GLU A 64 16.30 5.31 -2.81
N GLN A 65 15.95 6.29 -1.98
CA GLN A 65 16.92 6.98 -1.14
C GLN A 65 17.61 6.01 -0.16
N ILE A 66 16.86 5.09 0.46
CA ILE A 66 17.41 4.04 1.34
C ILE A 66 18.42 3.17 0.59
N PHE A 67 18.07 2.69 -0.62
CA PHE A 67 18.99 1.91 -1.45
C PHE A 67 20.27 2.69 -1.75
N ARG A 68 20.15 3.91 -2.26
CA ARG A 68 21.30 4.74 -2.65
C ARG A 68 22.18 5.10 -1.45
N SER A 69 21.59 5.41 -0.28
CA SER A 69 22.35 5.71 0.94
C SER A 69 23.12 4.51 1.47
N ALA A 70 22.69 3.29 1.12
CA ALA A 70 23.41 2.05 1.40
C ALA A 70 24.42 1.66 0.31
N GLY A 71 24.62 2.48 -0.73
CA GLY A 71 25.46 2.14 -1.87
C GLY A 71 24.90 1.04 -2.76
N LYS A 72 23.58 0.86 -2.79
CA LYS A 72 22.86 -0.15 -3.57
C LYS A 72 22.03 0.51 -4.66
N GLU A 73 21.88 -0.19 -5.78
CA GLU A 73 20.88 0.18 -6.78
C GLU A 73 19.49 -0.29 -6.32
N PRO A 74 18.42 0.48 -6.61
CA PRO A 74 17.06 0.05 -6.36
C PRO A 74 16.74 -1.25 -7.10
N GLU A 75 16.27 -2.24 -6.36
CA GLU A 75 15.96 -3.57 -6.88
C GLU A 75 14.58 -4.02 -6.37
N ARG A 76 13.81 -4.66 -7.26
CA ARG A 76 12.49 -5.21 -6.94
C ARG A 76 12.57 -6.71 -6.72
N GLU A 77 11.93 -7.18 -5.67
CA GLU A 77 11.57 -8.59 -5.50
C GLU A 77 10.05 -8.72 -5.62
N THR A 78 9.58 -9.75 -6.32
CA THR A 78 8.14 -9.88 -6.57
C THR A 78 7.35 -10.04 -5.27
N CYS A 79 6.52 -9.07 -4.95
CA CYS A 79 5.62 -9.10 -3.80
C CYS A 79 4.33 -9.87 -4.13
N ASP A 80 4.26 -11.14 -3.75
CA ASP A 80 3.07 -11.97 -3.99
C ASP A 80 1.89 -11.53 -3.11
N GLY A 81 2.15 -10.97 -1.93
CA GLY A 81 1.12 -10.42 -1.05
C GLY A 81 0.34 -9.28 -1.72
N ILE A 82 1.05 -8.27 -2.21
CA ILE A 82 0.39 -7.13 -2.89
C ILE A 82 -0.28 -7.56 -4.20
N LYS A 83 0.29 -8.48 -4.96
CA LYS A 83 -0.35 -9.00 -6.17
C LYS A 83 -1.72 -9.61 -5.89
N GLY A 84 -1.83 -10.36 -4.79
CA GLY A 84 -3.11 -10.94 -4.35
C GLY A 84 -4.13 -9.86 -3.99
N LEU A 85 -3.71 -8.87 -3.21
CA LEU A 85 -4.56 -7.74 -2.79
C LEU A 85 -5.00 -6.87 -3.98
N LEU A 86 -4.09 -6.61 -4.93
CA LEU A 86 -4.41 -5.86 -6.15
C LEU A 86 -5.40 -6.59 -7.04
N LYS A 87 -5.32 -7.93 -7.11
CA LYS A 87 -6.31 -8.73 -7.83
C LYS A 87 -7.70 -8.60 -7.21
N GLU A 88 -7.82 -8.63 -5.88
CA GLU A 88 -9.09 -8.35 -5.19
C GLU A 88 -9.58 -6.93 -5.50
N GLY A 89 -8.68 -5.95 -5.58
CA GLY A 89 -9.01 -4.58 -5.97
C GLY A 89 -9.52 -4.48 -7.42
N GLU A 90 -8.91 -5.21 -8.34
CA GLU A 90 -9.36 -5.29 -9.74
C GLU A 90 -10.77 -5.88 -9.87
N ASP A 91 -11.11 -6.87 -9.06
CA ASP A 91 -12.45 -7.43 -9.00
C ASP A 91 -13.48 -6.38 -8.54
N MET A 92 -13.11 -5.51 -7.60
CA MET A 92 -13.96 -4.40 -7.14
C MET A 92 -14.08 -3.28 -8.21
N ILE A 93 -13.02 -2.96 -8.92
CA ILE A 93 -13.04 -2.02 -10.06
C ILE A 93 -14.01 -2.50 -11.15
N GLY A 94 -14.04 -3.80 -11.42
CA GLY A 94 -14.91 -4.42 -12.40
C GLY A 94 -16.33 -4.74 -11.90
N ALA A 95 -16.61 -4.52 -10.63
CA ALA A 95 -17.90 -4.84 -10.02
C ALA A 95 -19.05 -4.04 -10.65
N LYS A 96 -20.20 -4.71 -10.83
CA LYS A 96 -21.42 -4.10 -11.36
C LYS A 96 -22.47 -4.03 -10.27
N GLY A 97 -23.30 -3.00 -10.31
CA GLY A 97 -24.39 -2.83 -9.35
C GLY A 97 -24.56 -1.38 -8.93
N ASP A 98 -25.04 -1.20 -7.73
CA ASP A 98 -25.17 0.12 -7.13
C ASP A 98 -23.82 0.78 -6.94
N GLN A 99 -23.72 2.05 -7.32
CA GLN A 99 -22.45 2.77 -7.34
C GLN A 99 -21.86 3.01 -5.95
N ASP A 100 -22.72 3.37 -4.97
CA ASP A 100 -22.24 3.59 -3.60
C ASP A 100 -21.81 2.25 -2.95
N THR A 101 -22.48 1.13 -3.30
CA THR A 101 -22.07 -0.21 -2.88
C THR A 101 -20.71 -0.61 -3.51
N CYS A 102 -20.49 -0.30 -4.77
CA CYS A 102 -19.19 -0.52 -5.42
C CYS A 102 -18.08 0.32 -4.78
N ASP A 103 -18.34 1.58 -4.46
CA ASP A 103 -17.41 2.45 -3.74
C ASP A 103 -17.04 1.88 -2.36
N ALA A 104 -18.01 1.31 -1.62
CA ALA A 104 -17.73 0.62 -0.36
C ALA A 104 -16.78 -0.58 -0.57
N GLY A 105 -16.95 -1.32 -1.66
CA GLY A 105 -16.05 -2.40 -2.07
C GLY A 105 -14.63 -1.90 -2.38
N LEU A 106 -14.50 -0.78 -3.10
CA LEU A 106 -13.20 -0.15 -3.38
C LEU A 106 -12.49 0.29 -2.09
N ILE A 107 -13.21 0.89 -1.13
CA ILE A 107 -12.65 1.25 0.18
C ILE A 107 -12.14 0.02 0.90
N ALA A 108 -12.94 -1.06 0.94
CA ALA A 108 -12.55 -2.30 1.61
C ALA A 108 -11.28 -2.92 1.01
N ALA A 109 -11.13 -2.91 -0.31
CA ALA A 109 -9.94 -3.38 -1.00
C ALA A 109 -8.72 -2.49 -0.67
N ALA A 110 -8.88 -1.17 -0.74
CA ALA A 110 -7.82 -0.22 -0.41
C ALA A 110 -7.33 -0.39 1.04
N GLN A 111 -8.22 -0.46 2.02
CA GLN A 111 -7.82 -0.61 3.42
C GLN A 111 -7.05 -1.91 3.70
N ARG A 112 -7.31 -3.00 2.95
CA ARG A 112 -6.47 -4.22 3.05
C ARG A 112 -5.04 -3.94 2.60
N VAL A 113 -4.86 -3.14 1.56
CA VAL A 113 -3.54 -2.71 1.08
C VAL A 113 -2.85 -1.85 2.13
N GLU A 114 -3.53 -0.81 2.67
CA GLU A 114 -2.97 0.05 3.72
C GLU A 114 -2.48 -0.77 4.93
N HIS A 115 -3.30 -1.73 5.39
CA HIS A 115 -2.93 -2.59 6.52
C HIS A 115 -1.73 -3.51 6.20
N TYR A 116 -1.64 -4.00 4.98
CA TYR A 116 -0.47 -4.75 4.52
C TYR A 116 0.78 -3.87 4.57
N GLU A 117 0.73 -2.67 4.02
CA GLU A 117 1.85 -1.72 3.98
C GLU A 117 2.24 -1.27 5.39
N MET A 118 1.28 -0.93 6.25
CA MET A 118 1.57 -0.61 7.66
C MET A 118 2.31 -1.75 8.38
N ALA A 119 1.93 -3.00 8.15
CA ALA A 119 2.61 -4.16 8.75
C ALA A 119 4.05 -4.26 8.26
N VAL A 120 4.28 -4.12 6.96
CA VAL A 120 5.62 -4.21 6.37
C VAL A 120 6.49 -3.03 6.80
N TYR A 121 6.00 -1.78 6.68
CA TYR A 121 6.75 -0.60 7.09
C TYR A 121 7.08 -0.58 8.58
N GLY A 122 6.15 -1.01 9.44
CA GLY A 122 6.40 -1.17 10.88
C GLY A 122 7.52 -2.17 11.17
N THR A 123 7.54 -3.27 10.43
CA THR A 123 8.53 -4.33 10.54
C THR A 123 9.91 -3.87 10.08
N ILE A 124 10.05 -3.35 8.86
CA ILE A 124 11.36 -2.93 8.32
C ILE A 124 11.92 -1.71 9.05
N ARG A 125 11.07 -0.81 9.54
CA ARG A 125 11.49 0.26 10.43
C ARG A 125 12.13 -0.29 11.71
N ASN A 126 11.52 -1.31 12.33
CA ASN A 126 12.07 -1.94 13.53
C ASN A 126 13.40 -2.66 13.23
N TYR A 127 13.50 -3.35 12.09
CA TYR A 127 14.77 -3.94 11.65
C TYR A 127 15.85 -2.88 11.45
N ALA A 128 15.55 -1.77 10.79
CA ALA A 128 16.48 -0.66 10.61
C ALA A 128 16.99 -0.10 11.96
N GLN A 129 16.12 0.07 12.94
CA GLN A 129 16.50 0.48 14.30
C GLN A 129 17.45 -0.54 14.96
N SER A 130 17.11 -1.83 14.89
CA SER A 130 17.91 -2.91 15.46
C SER A 130 19.30 -3.02 14.81
N LEU A 131 19.41 -2.65 13.54
CA LEU A 131 20.66 -2.58 12.78
C LEU A 131 21.43 -1.26 12.97
N GLY A 132 20.94 -0.34 13.81
CA GLY A 132 21.55 0.97 14.02
C GLY A 132 21.41 1.96 12.88
N ARG A 133 20.51 1.68 11.90
CA ARG A 133 20.27 2.51 10.71
C ARG A 133 19.14 3.50 10.97
N ASN A 134 19.36 4.42 11.89
CA ASN A 134 18.33 5.36 12.36
C ASN A 134 17.77 6.24 11.23
N GLU A 135 18.60 6.68 10.28
CA GLU A 135 18.15 7.49 9.14
C GLU A 135 17.14 6.71 8.26
N PHE A 136 17.34 5.39 8.07
CA PHE A 136 16.38 4.56 7.35
C PHE A 136 15.09 4.41 8.15
N ALA A 137 15.22 4.18 9.45
CA ALA A 137 14.06 4.06 10.34
C ALA A 137 13.19 5.33 10.31
N ASP A 138 13.80 6.52 10.27
CA ASP A 138 13.08 7.80 10.19
C ASP A 138 12.33 7.96 8.87
N LEU A 139 12.93 7.57 7.75
CA LEU A 139 12.26 7.58 6.44
C LEU A 139 11.08 6.61 6.40
N LEU A 140 11.28 5.39 6.89
CA LEU A 140 10.24 4.35 6.96
C LEU A 140 9.10 4.74 7.91
N GLN A 141 9.42 5.41 9.03
CA GLN A 141 8.40 5.91 9.97
C GLN A 141 7.50 6.97 9.33
N ARG A 142 8.04 7.84 8.48
CA ARG A 142 7.22 8.84 7.76
C ARG A 142 6.21 8.15 6.86
N THR A 143 6.64 7.17 6.07
CA THR A 143 5.74 6.40 5.22
C THR A 143 4.70 5.66 6.06
N LEU A 144 5.09 4.97 7.11
CA LEU A 144 4.16 4.29 8.03
C LEU A 144 3.07 5.23 8.58
N ASN A 145 3.43 6.46 8.91
CA ASN A 145 2.46 7.45 9.40
C ASN A 145 1.48 7.86 8.30
N GLU A 146 1.95 8.04 7.06
CA GLU A 146 1.13 8.42 5.91
C GLU A 146 0.15 7.30 5.54
N GLU A 147 0.56 6.01 5.60
CA GLU A 147 -0.34 4.86 5.40
C GLU A 147 -1.43 4.80 6.47
N GLY A 148 -1.05 5.01 7.73
CA GLY A 148 -2.03 5.08 8.82
C GLY A 148 -3.03 6.24 8.69
N GLU A 149 -2.63 7.37 8.12
CA GLU A 149 -3.55 8.49 7.85
C GLU A 149 -4.43 8.21 6.62
N ALA A 150 -3.90 7.52 5.59
CA ALA A 150 -4.69 7.08 4.44
C ALA A 150 -5.81 6.11 4.86
N ASP A 151 -5.50 5.09 5.68
CA ASP A 151 -6.49 4.17 6.23
C ASP A 151 -7.59 4.89 7.04
N LYS A 152 -7.20 5.79 7.95
CA LYS A 152 -8.15 6.60 8.72
C LYS A 152 -9.03 7.49 7.83
N LYS A 153 -8.46 8.03 6.75
CA LYS A 153 -9.21 8.84 5.78
C LYS A 153 -10.25 8.01 5.05
N LEU A 154 -9.89 6.81 4.59
CA LEU A 154 -10.81 5.86 3.98
C LEU A 154 -11.93 5.46 4.94
N THR A 155 -11.62 5.16 6.20
CA THR A 155 -12.61 4.88 7.25
C THR A 155 -13.61 6.05 7.40
N LYS A 156 -13.13 7.29 7.46
CA LYS A 156 -14.02 8.47 7.57
C LYS A 156 -14.92 8.64 6.35
N ILE A 157 -14.40 8.37 5.14
CA ILE A 157 -15.20 8.43 3.90
C ILE A 157 -16.27 7.34 3.92
N ALA A 158 -15.90 6.10 4.29
CA ALA A 158 -16.84 5.00 4.42
C ALA A 158 -17.98 5.32 5.38
N GLU A 159 -17.65 5.66 6.62
CA GLU A 159 -18.64 5.87 7.70
C GLU A 159 -19.55 7.07 7.48
N ARG A 160 -19.02 8.17 6.93
CA ARG A 160 -19.76 9.43 6.83
C ARG A 160 -20.49 9.63 5.50
N LYS A 161 -20.12 8.90 4.46
CA LYS A 161 -20.63 9.15 3.11
C LYS A 161 -21.06 7.88 2.39
N VAL A 162 -20.15 6.94 2.17
CA VAL A 162 -20.37 5.83 1.26
C VAL A 162 -21.29 4.78 1.87
N ASN A 163 -20.97 4.25 3.05
CA ASN A 163 -21.75 3.19 3.67
C ASN A 163 -23.21 3.59 3.98
N PRO A 164 -23.51 4.80 4.49
CA PRO A 164 -24.91 5.23 4.69
C PRO A 164 -25.72 5.25 3.40
N LYS A 165 -25.12 5.67 2.28
CA LYS A 165 -25.80 5.67 0.96
C LYS A 165 -25.98 4.25 0.44
N ALA A 166 -24.92 3.43 0.47
CA ALA A 166 -24.96 2.04 0.05
C ALA A 166 -26.01 1.23 0.82
N ALA A 167 -26.18 1.49 2.12
CA ALA A 167 -27.18 0.84 2.95
C ALA A 167 -28.65 1.18 2.55
N THR A 168 -28.86 2.30 1.85
CA THR A 168 -30.20 2.73 1.39
C THR A 168 -30.47 2.37 -0.07
N ALA A 169 -29.46 1.93 -0.81
CA ALA A 169 -29.54 1.68 -2.25
C ALA A 169 -30.30 0.39 -2.63
N ALA A 170 -30.59 -0.46 -1.70
CA ALA A 170 -31.15 -1.77 -1.99
C ALA A 170 -32.56 -1.92 -1.44
N HIS A 171 -33.55 -1.50 -2.15
CA HIS A 171 -34.90 -2.14 -2.04
C HIS A 171 -35.78 -1.71 -3.20
#